data_2d2e6de4de3b8e875f874393d38bcab3
#
_entry.id   2d2e6de4de3b8e875f874393d38bcab3
#
_cell.length_a   1.000
_cell.length_b   1.000
_cell.length_c   1.000
_cell.angle_alpha   90.00
_cell.angle_beta   90.00
_cell.angle_gamma   90.00
#
_symmetry.space_group_name_H-M   'P 1'
#
loop_
_entity.id
_entity.type
_entity.pdbx_description
1 polymer ?
#
loop_
_entity_poly.entity_id
_entity_poly.type
_entity_poly.pdbx_seq_one_letter_code
_entity_poly.pdbx_strand_id
1 'polypeptide(L)'
;MSIRDAISRDDLVELARKVASFKSDVDNEGELAAFLASRLRHQGIEVHDEDVVAGRPNVIATVPGRDSDQLPLVINAHMDGAYHLTGWSRDPLEGWIEGDKLFGAAISDMKGGLAAMVATIEAASRQRDLPRDLILQAVMHHDTVGLGAKYVLASEGPYEGYGINGEPSNMKVYYAHGGAVKFRITVRGQAAHVSRIEDGVDALQAAVTLYQKLGSMTPTGKRIEDLPDLPTVFVGVLNGGFAAGCVAPTAELYGDIRTLPDMNRKTVYSDLAQIIDENRVPGCEYEIKITAAQKGLLGKPQSTIITAIDGAFRKVRNQGAEISKALPTQAFVTDGADMAAAGLETVVLGPGDWKYAPDEFISITDMHDAALIYLQTAYELPLR
;
A
#
# COMPACT_ATOMS: atom_id res chain seq x y z
N MET A 1 -19.57 -24.45 16.49
CA MET A 1 -19.55 -24.13 15.06
C MET A 1 -18.12 -24.25 14.57
N SER A 2 -17.86 -24.97 13.47
CA SER A 2 -16.48 -25.00 12.94
C SER A 2 -16.09 -23.61 12.47
N ILE A 3 -14.81 -23.23 12.60
CA ILE A 3 -14.33 -21.95 12.07
C ILE A 3 -14.65 -21.80 10.57
N ARG A 4 -14.66 -22.90 9.83
CA ARG A 4 -14.99 -22.91 8.40
C ARG A 4 -16.44 -22.54 8.09
N ASP A 5 -17.35 -22.68 9.05
CA ASP A 5 -18.78 -22.34 8.92
C ASP A 5 -19.05 -20.88 9.32
N ALA A 6 -18.04 -20.16 9.82
CA ALA A 6 -18.21 -18.77 10.29
C ALA A 6 -18.46 -17.78 9.14
N ILE A 7 -17.92 -18.07 7.96
CA ILE A 7 -18.02 -17.22 6.76
C ILE A 7 -18.47 -18.09 5.59
N SER A 8 -19.61 -17.73 4.99
CA SER A 8 -20.11 -18.37 3.77
C SER A 8 -19.21 -18.01 2.58
N ARG A 9 -18.72 -19.04 1.87
CA ARG A 9 -17.89 -18.84 0.68
C ARG A 9 -18.68 -18.13 -0.43
N ASP A 10 -19.92 -18.51 -0.64
CA ASP A 10 -20.76 -17.95 -1.70
C ASP A 10 -21.09 -16.47 -1.42
N ASP A 11 -21.44 -16.13 -0.17
CA ASP A 11 -21.70 -14.74 0.24
C ASP A 11 -20.44 -13.87 0.10
N LEU A 12 -19.27 -14.41 0.43
CA LEU A 12 -18.00 -13.72 0.25
C LEU A 12 -17.71 -13.47 -1.24
N VAL A 13 -17.93 -14.44 -2.10
CA VAL A 13 -17.76 -14.30 -3.56
C VAL A 13 -18.69 -13.22 -4.10
N GLU A 14 -19.94 -13.22 -3.72
CA GLU A 14 -20.91 -12.18 -4.15
C GLU A 14 -20.52 -10.79 -3.63
N LEU A 15 -20.03 -10.70 -2.39
CA LEU A 15 -19.49 -9.45 -1.85
C LEU A 15 -18.28 -8.98 -2.67
N ALA A 16 -17.32 -9.85 -2.95
CA ALA A 16 -16.12 -9.51 -3.71
C ALA A 16 -16.45 -9.06 -5.15
N ARG A 17 -17.40 -9.73 -5.81
CA ARG A 17 -17.93 -9.29 -7.12
C ARG A 17 -18.55 -7.91 -7.04
N LYS A 18 -19.34 -7.65 -6.00
CA LYS A 18 -19.97 -6.35 -5.80
C LYS A 18 -18.93 -5.26 -5.54
N VAL A 19 -17.91 -5.52 -4.71
CA VAL A 19 -16.80 -4.60 -4.47
C VAL A 19 -15.99 -4.34 -5.75
N ALA A 20 -15.74 -5.38 -6.57
CA ALA A 20 -15.04 -5.23 -7.86
C ALA A 20 -15.84 -4.39 -8.87
N SER A 21 -17.19 -4.37 -8.78
CA SER A 21 -18.02 -3.61 -9.72
C SER A 21 -17.98 -2.09 -9.54
N PHE A 22 -17.45 -1.60 -8.43
CA PHE A 22 -17.22 -0.16 -8.23
C PHE A 22 -15.94 0.28 -8.93
N LYS A 23 -16.02 1.33 -9.74
CA LYS A 23 -14.85 2.00 -10.25
C LYS A 23 -14.33 2.97 -9.19
N SER A 24 -13.48 2.47 -8.30
CA SER A 24 -12.88 3.23 -7.20
C SER A 24 -11.38 3.45 -7.43
N ASP A 25 -11.02 4.00 -8.59
CA ASP A 25 -9.68 4.55 -8.80
C ASP A 25 -9.42 5.72 -7.83
N VAL A 26 -8.16 6.09 -7.69
CA VAL A 26 -7.77 7.23 -6.85
C VAL A 26 -8.65 8.45 -7.19
N ASP A 27 -9.20 9.08 -6.17
CA ASP A 27 -10.16 10.18 -6.21
C ASP A 27 -11.64 9.78 -6.43
N ASN A 28 -11.99 8.49 -6.56
CA ASN A 28 -13.36 8.01 -6.82
C ASN A 28 -13.85 6.93 -5.84
N GLU A 29 -13.30 6.85 -4.63
CA GLU A 29 -13.63 5.80 -3.64
C GLU A 29 -15.00 5.98 -2.96
N GLY A 30 -15.62 7.16 -3.07
CA GLY A 30 -16.81 7.53 -2.31
C GLY A 30 -18.01 6.59 -2.46
N GLU A 31 -18.31 6.08 -3.66
CA GLU A 31 -19.42 5.13 -3.87
C GLU A 31 -19.15 3.77 -3.19
N LEU A 32 -17.93 3.28 -3.27
CA LEU A 32 -17.54 2.05 -2.59
C LEU A 32 -17.60 2.24 -1.07
N ALA A 33 -17.09 3.35 -0.55
CA ALA A 33 -17.16 3.68 0.88
C ALA A 33 -18.61 3.72 1.38
N ALA A 34 -19.48 4.41 0.67
CA ALA A 34 -20.92 4.48 1.00
C ALA A 34 -21.58 3.09 1.01
N PHE A 35 -21.27 2.24 0.03
CA PHE A 35 -21.75 0.86 -0.01
C PHE A 35 -21.28 0.07 1.22
N LEU A 36 -19.98 0.11 1.56
CA LEU A 36 -19.41 -0.61 2.70
C LEU A 36 -20.03 -0.13 4.02
N ALA A 37 -20.09 1.18 4.23
CA ALA A 37 -20.68 1.76 5.45
C ALA A 37 -22.16 1.37 5.61
N SER A 38 -22.95 1.46 4.53
CA SER A 38 -24.36 1.04 4.55
C SER A 38 -24.51 -0.44 4.86
N ARG A 39 -23.73 -1.31 4.20
CA ARG A 39 -23.75 -2.76 4.40
C ARG A 39 -23.46 -3.14 5.85
N LEU A 40 -22.39 -2.58 6.42
CA LEU A 40 -21.97 -2.90 7.79
C LEU A 40 -22.99 -2.40 8.83
N ARG A 41 -23.54 -1.20 8.65
CA ARG A 41 -24.61 -0.67 9.50
C ARG A 41 -25.86 -1.52 9.47
N HIS A 42 -26.25 -2.09 8.32
CA HIS A 42 -27.38 -3.02 8.23
C HIS A 42 -27.18 -4.32 9.03
N GLN A 43 -25.93 -4.70 9.30
CA GLN A 43 -25.59 -5.83 10.17
C GLN A 43 -25.56 -5.42 11.66
N GLY A 44 -25.87 -4.16 12.01
CA GLY A 44 -25.81 -3.64 13.37
C GLY A 44 -24.38 -3.36 13.87
N ILE A 45 -23.42 -3.27 12.96
CA ILE A 45 -22.03 -2.98 13.30
C ILE A 45 -21.86 -1.46 13.44
N GLU A 46 -21.12 -1.03 14.47
CA GLU A 46 -20.72 0.36 14.62
C GLU A 46 -19.77 0.78 13.50
N VAL A 47 -20.16 1.85 12.78
CA VAL A 47 -19.39 2.36 11.64
C VAL A 47 -19.23 3.86 11.76
N HIS A 48 -17.98 4.30 11.78
CA HIS A 48 -17.58 5.68 11.62
C HIS A 48 -17.09 5.86 10.16
N ASP A 49 -17.68 6.81 9.45
CA ASP A 49 -17.26 7.22 8.10
C ASP A 49 -17.12 8.74 8.09
N GLU A 50 -15.88 9.19 8.01
CA GLU A 50 -15.52 10.60 7.99
C GLU A 50 -14.77 10.95 6.71
N ASP A 51 -15.17 12.04 6.10
CA ASP A 51 -14.48 12.58 4.91
C ASP A 51 -13.04 13.00 5.26
N VAL A 52 -12.08 12.28 4.72
CA VAL A 52 -10.67 12.69 4.71
C VAL A 52 -10.46 13.82 3.71
N VAL A 53 -11.13 13.70 2.58
CA VAL A 53 -11.30 14.73 1.54
C VAL A 53 -12.78 14.73 1.18
N ALA A 54 -13.34 15.89 0.87
CA ALA A 54 -14.77 16.02 0.59
C ALA A 54 -15.30 14.94 -0.37
N GLY A 55 -16.29 14.17 0.09
CA GLY A 55 -16.90 13.04 -0.63
C GLY A 55 -16.05 11.77 -0.71
N ARG A 56 -14.94 11.69 0.03
CA ARG A 56 -14.03 10.54 0.07
C ARG A 56 -13.70 10.15 1.50
N PRO A 57 -14.61 9.45 2.17
CA PRO A 57 -14.41 9.02 3.54
C PRO A 57 -13.53 7.77 3.64
N ASN A 58 -12.87 7.62 4.79
CA ASN A 58 -12.53 6.30 5.30
C ASN A 58 -13.79 5.63 5.86
N VAL A 59 -13.79 4.31 5.95
CA VAL A 59 -14.84 3.52 6.61
C VAL A 59 -14.19 2.69 7.72
N ILE A 60 -14.48 3.06 8.96
CA ILE A 60 -13.97 2.39 10.14
C ILE A 60 -15.12 1.63 10.80
N ALA A 61 -14.98 0.32 10.92
CA ALA A 61 -16.00 -0.53 11.53
C ALA A 61 -15.42 -1.27 12.74
N THR A 62 -16.10 -1.17 13.88
CA THR A 62 -15.67 -1.78 15.12
C THR A 62 -16.65 -2.83 15.60
N VAL A 63 -16.13 -4.03 15.88
CA VAL A 63 -16.84 -5.06 16.61
C VAL A 63 -16.20 -5.16 18.00
N PRO A 64 -16.91 -4.76 19.08
CA PRO A 64 -16.35 -4.79 20.40
C PRO A 64 -16.12 -6.22 20.88
N GLY A 65 -15.00 -6.42 21.54
CA GLY A 65 -14.68 -7.62 22.29
C GLY A 65 -15.42 -7.69 23.63
N ARG A 66 -15.41 -8.86 24.25
CA ARG A 66 -15.97 -9.03 25.61
C ARG A 66 -15.13 -8.37 26.69
N ASP A 67 -13.90 -8.04 26.41
CA ASP A 67 -12.92 -7.48 27.34
C ASP A 67 -12.19 -6.30 26.67
N SER A 68 -12.56 -5.11 27.07
CA SER A 68 -12.01 -3.85 26.54
C SER A 68 -10.56 -3.58 26.97
N ASP A 69 -10.03 -4.33 27.94
CA ASP A 69 -8.65 -4.18 28.39
C ASP A 69 -7.66 -4.95 27.47
N GLN A 70 -8.19 -5.79 26.59
CA GLN A 70 -7.38 -6.50 25.61
C GLN A 70 -6.94 -5.56 24.47
N LEU A 71 -5.71 -5.76 24.00
CA LEU A 71 -5.22 -5.05 22.82
C LEU A 71 -6.06 -5.40 21.59
N PRO A 72 -6.53 -4.42 20.82
CA PRO A 72 -7.33 -4.66 19.62
C PRO A 72 -6.54 -5.31 18.49
N LEU A 73 -7.25 -5.97 17.59
CA LEU A 73 -6.75 -6.35 16.27
C LEU A 73 -7.33 -5.40 15.22
N VAL A 74 -6.46 -4.69 14.54
CA VAL A 74 -6.81 -3.82 13.40
C VAL A 74 -6.52 -4.55 12.10
N ILE A 75 -7.51 -4.67 11.23
CA ILE A 75 -7.37 -5.14 9.86
C ILE A 75 -7.57 -3.94 8.92
N ASN A 76 -6.61 -3.72 8.04
CA ASN A 76 -6.56 -2.53 7.19
C ASN A 76 -6.49 -2.90 5.72
N ALA A 77 -7.32 -2.25 4.90
CA ALA A 77 -7.35 -2.39 3.46
C ALA A 77 -7.65 -1.06 2.78
N HIS A 78 -7.06 -0.79 1.61
CA HIS A 78 -7.45 0.36 0.83
C HIS A 78 -8.64 0.08 -0.11
N MET A 79 -9.36 1.14 -0.48
CA MET A 79 -10.53 1.09 -1.35
C MET A 79 -10.24 1.52 -2.79
N ASP A 80 -9.19 2.30 -3.00
CA ASP A 80 -8.71 2.68 -4.32
C ASP A 80 -7.99 1.53 -5.02
N GLY A 81 -7.76 1.66 -6.31
CA GLY A 81 -7.01 0.70 -7.09
C GLY A 81 -6.55 1.28 -8.41
N ALA A 82 -5.44 0.75 -8.94
CA ALA A 82 -4.94 1.10 -10.25
C ALA A 82 -5.73 0.35 -11.33
N TYR A 83 -6.43 1.08 -12.20
CA TYR A 83 -7.25 0.47 -13.25
C TYR A 83 -6.56 0.53 -14.61
N HIS A 84 -6.12 -0.62 -15.08
CA HIS A 84 -5.80 -0.82 -16.49
C HIS A 84 -7.05 -1.34 -17.20
N LEU A 85 -7.90 -0.44 -17.71
CA LEU A 85 -9.19 -0.82 -18.32
C LEU A 85 -9.08 -1.28 -19.78
N THR A 86 -7.89 -1.36 -20.36
CA THR A 86 -7.67 -1.79 -21.74
C THR A 86 -6.98 -3.15 -21.79
N GLY A 87 -7.36 -3.96 -22.79
CA GLY A 87 -6.74 -5.28 -23.02
C GLY A 87 -7.37 -6.43 -22.25
N TRP A 88 -8.46 -6.21 -21.51
CA TRP A 88 -9.19 -7.26 -20.80
C TRP A 88 -9.98 -8.15 -21.78
N SER A 89 -10.09 -9.44 -21.46
CA SER A 89 -10.89 -10.40 -22.24
C SER A 89 -12.40 -10.23 -22.05
N ARG A 90 -12.80 -9.64 -20.89
CA ARG A 90 -14.21 -9.31 -20.52
C ARG A 90 -14.24 -7.95 -19.81
N ASP A 91 -15.43 -7.48 -19.48
CA ASP A 91 -15.60 -6.25 -18.70
C ASP A 91 -14.92 -6.41 -17.32
N PRO A 92 -13.88 -5.61 -17.02
CA PRO A 92 -13.16 -5.70 -15.76
C PRO A 92 -14.01 -5.41 -14.51
N LEU A 93 -15.17 -4.77 -14.66
CA LEU A 93 -16.08 -4.47 -13.56
C LEU A 93 -17.19 -5.53 -13.38
N GLU A 94 -17.25 -6.56 -14.23
CA GLU A 94 -18.24 -7.62 -14.13
C GLU A 94 -17.99 -8.59 -12.96
N GLY A 95 -16.72 -8.86 -12.63
CA GLY A 95 -16.36 -9.84 -11.62
C GLY A 95 -16.72 -11.27 -12.02
N TRP A 96 -16.10 -11.81 -13.09
CA TRP A 96 -16.43 -13.18 -13.54
C TRP A 96 -15.58 -14.25 -12.86
N ILE A 97 -16.10 -15.49 -12.89
CA ILE A 97 -15.48 -16.64 -12.22
C ILE A 97 -15.10 -17.70 -13.24
N GLU A 98 -13.90 -18.26 -13.12
CA GLU A 98 -13.43 -19.44 -13.84
C GLU A 98 -12.73 -20.40 -12.86
N GLY A 99 -13.38 -21.50 -12.52
CA GLY A 99 -12.88 -22.45 -11.52
C GLY A 99 -12.75 -21.80 -10.15
N ASP A 100 -11.54 -21.78 -9.58
CA ASP A 100 -11.24 -21.12 -8.28
C ASP A 100 -10.77 -19.66 -8.43
N LYS A 101 -10.94 -19.06 -9.61
CA LYS A 101 -10.48 -17.70 -9.87
C LYS A 101 -11.64 -16.74 -10.02
N LEU A 102 -11.60 -15.65 -9.27
CA LEU A 102 -12.44 -14.48 -9.44
C LEU A 102 -11.60 -13.40 -10.12
N PHE A 103 -12.05 -12.96 -11.30
CA PHE A 103 -11.40 -11.94 -12.10
C PHE A 103 -12.10 -10.59 -11.93
N GLY A 104 -11.37 -9.50 -12.00
CA GLY A 104 -11.92 -8.15 -11.94
C GLY A 104 -10.85 -7.11 -11.73
N ALA A 105 -11.13 -5.87 -12.08
CA ALA A 105 -10.22 -4.76 -11.89
C ALA A 105 -9.93 -4.49 -10.41
N ALA A 106 -8.67 -4.38 -10.06
CA ALA A 106 -8.17 -4.22 -8.70
C ALA A 106 -8.60 -5.35 -7.74
N ILE A 107 -9.01 -6.52 -8.26
CA ILE A 107 -9.47 -7.64 -7.42
C ILE A 107 -8.31 -8.23 -6.62
N SER A 108 -7.12 -8.30 -7.22
CA SER A 108 -5.92 -8.79 -6.55
C SER A 108 -5.34 -7.74 -5.60
N ASP A 109 -5.37 -6.45 -6.00
CA ASP A 109 -4.80 -5.33 -5.25
C ASP A 109 -5.82 -4.19 -5.09
N MET A 110 -6.56 -4.14 -3.94
CA MET A 110 -6.69 -5.24 -2.99
C MET A 110 -8.15 -5.52 -2.64
N LYS A 111 -9.07 -5.32 -3.63
CA LYS A 111 -10.52 -5.46 -3.41
C LYS A 111 -10.96 -6.84 -2.92
N GLY A 112 -10.25 -7.90 -3.32
CA GLY A 112 -10.49 -9.23 -2.79
C GLY A 112 -10.09 -9.35 -1.32
N GLY A 113 -8.97 -8.75 -0.94
CA GLY A 113 -8.53 -8.62 0.46
C GLY A 113 -9.52 -7.78 1.28
N LEU A 114 -9.98 -6.65 0.74
CA LEU A 114 -11.00 -5.81 1.36
C LEU A 114 -12.32 -6.59 1.59
N ALA A 115 -12.79 -7.33 0.60
CA ALA A 115 -13.98 -8.16 0.74
C ALA A 115 -13.81 -9.24 1.83
N ALA A 116 -12.64 -9.88 1.90
CA ALA A 116 -12.31 -10.84 2.95
C ALA A 116 -12.36 -10.19 4.34
N MET A 117 -11.82 -8.97 4.50
CA MET A 117 -11.85 -8.23 5.76
C MET A 117 -13.26 -7.78 6.15
N VAL A 118 -14.07 -7.33 5.20
CA VAL A 118 -15.49 -7.00 5.46
C VAL A 118 -16.26 -8.25 5.93
N ALA A 119 -16.10 -9.39 5.26
CA ALA A 119 -16.72 -10.64 5.69
C ALA A 119 -16.24 -11.10 7.07
N THR A 120 -14.97 -10.82 7.41
CA THR A 120 -14.42 -11.07 8.75
C THR A 120 -15.15 -10.26 9.82
N ILE A 121 -15.33 -8.96 9.61
CA ILE A 121 -16.06 -8.07 10.53
C ILE A 121 -17.52 -8.52 10.68
N GLU A 122 -18.19 -8.86 9.59
CA GLU A 122 -19.56 -9.38 9.62
C GLU A 122 -19.67 -10.71 10.37
N ALA A 123 -18.68 -11.60 10.22
CA ALA A 123 -18.63 -12.84 10.98
C ALA A 123 -18.37 -12.59 12.46
N ALA A 124 -17.42 -11.69 12.79
CA ALA A 124 -17.09 -11.32 14.15
C ALA A 124 -18.30 -10.73 14.90
N SER A 125 -19.11 -9.89 14.25
CA SER A 125 -20.30 -9.30 14.87
C SER A 125 -21.34 -10.33 15.31
N ARG A 126 -21.32 -11.53 14.74
CA ARG A 126 -22.18 -12.65 15.13
C ARG A 126 -21.61 -13.51 16.26
N GLN A 127 -20.33 -13.28 16.64
CA GLN A 127 -19.69 -14.01 17.76
C GLN A 127 -19.99 -13.31 19.09
N ARG A 128 -20.35 -14.09 20.11
CA ARG A 128 -20.61 -13.55 21.46
C ARG A 128 -19.38 -13.56 22.37
N ASP A 129 -18.33 -14.22 21.92
CA ASP A 129 -17.13 -14.51 22.73
C ASP A 129 -15.85 -13.96 22.10
N LEU A 130 -15.98 -12.99 21.20
CA LEU A 130 -14.84 -12.28 20.63
C LEU A 130 -13.97 -11.72 21.77
N PRO A 131 -12.70 -12.12 21.90
CA PRO A 131 -11.92 -11.83 23.09
C PRO A 131 -11.47 -10.36 23.19
N ARG A 132 -11.37 -9.66 22.08
CA ARG A 132 -10.84 -8.30 21.92
C ARG A 132 -11.57 -7.55 20.84
N ASP A 133 -11.43 -6.23 20.79
CA ASP A 133 -11.97 -5.43 19.70
C ASP A 133 -11.33 -5.84 18.37
N LEU A 134 -12.17 -5.99 17.35
CA LEU A 134 -11.75 -6.17 15.97
C LEU A 134 -12.19 -4.95 15.17
N ILE A 135 -11.22 -4.27 14.56
CA ILE A 135 -11.42 -2.99 13.88
C ILE A 135 -11.03 -3.15 12.41
N LEU A 136 -11.97 -2.87 11.52
CA LEU A 136 -11.69 -2.70 10.09
C LEU A 136 -11.40 -1.24 9.81
N GLN A 137 -10.32 -0.99 9.09
CA GLN A 137 -10.00 0.29 8.48
C GLN A 137 -10.00 0.13 6.96
N ALA A 138 -11.12 0.44 6.29
CA ALA A 138 -11.17 0.57 4.85
C ALA A 138 -10.83 2.02 4.48
N VAL A 139 -9.64 2.24 3.93
CA VAL A 139 -9.05 3.57 3.75
C VAL A 139 -8.99 3.99 2.29
N MET A 140 -9.00 5.31 2.07
CA MET A 140 -8.91 5.93 0.75
C MET A 140 -7.46 6.32 0.39
N HIS A 141 -7.17 6.49 -0.90
CA HIS A 141 -5.99 7.16 -1.44
C HIS A 141 -4.65 6.54 -1.05
N HIS A 142 -4.57 5.20 -1.08
CA HIS A 142 -3.33 4.46 -0.81
C HIS A 142 -2.30 4.65 -1.94
N ASP A 143 -2.70 4.46 -3.20
CA ASP A 143 -1.82 4.36 -4.39
C ASP A 143 -0.88 5.57 -4.61
N THR A 144 -1.12 6.68 -3.96
CA THR A 144 -0.26 7.87 -4.10
C THR A 144 0.56 8.18 -2.88
N VAL A 145 -0.07 8.33 -1.71
CA VAL A 145 0.60 8.80 -0.48
C VAL A 145 0.09 8.15 0.81
N GLY A 146 -0.88 7.24 0.76
CA GLY A 146 -1.48 6.61 1.95
C GLY A 146 -2.20 7.64 2.84
N LEU A 147 -2.97 8.55 2.24
CA LEU A 147 -3.59 9.66 2.97
C LEU A 147 -4.62 9.18 3.98
N GLY A 148 -5.47 8.21 3.58
CA GLY A 148 -6.53 7.68 4.44
C GLY A 148 -5.99 6.99 5.67
N ALA A 149 -5.00 6.11 5.52
CA ALA A 149 -4.36 5.43 6.65
C ALA A 149 -3.69 6.42 7.61
N LYS A 150 -2.96 7.41 7.08
CA LYS A 150 -2.33 8.45 7.90
C LYS A 150 -3.35 9.28 8.67
N TYR A 151 -4.49 9.59 8.05
CA TYR A 151 -5.56 10.34 8.70
C TYR A 151 -6.15 9.57 9.88
N VAL A 152 -6.59 8.33 9.69
CA VAL A 152 -7.24 7.53 10.74
C VAL A 152 -6.27 7.23 11.89
N LEU A 153 -5.00 6.93 11.60
CA LEU A 153 -4.00 6.67 12.62
C LEU A 153 -3.62 7.93 13.43
N ALA A 154 -3.78 9.11 12.85
CA ALA A 154 -3.52 10.38 13.54
C ALA A 154 -4.73 10.87 14.38
N SER A 155 -5.96 10.56 13.97
CA SER A 155 -7.18 11.08 14.59
C SER A 155 -7.85 10.12 15.55
N GLU A 156 -7.88 8.83 15.24
CA GLU A 156 -8.72 7.86 15.97
C GLU A 156 -7.91 6.82 16.78
N GLY A 157 -6.68 6.51 16.37
CA GLY A 157 -5.95 5.38 16.96
C GLY A 157 -6.61 4.04 16.63
N PRO A 158 -6.30 2.94 17.24
CA PRO A 158 -5.49 2.73 18.43
C PRO A 158 -3.99 2.86 18.16
N TYR A 159 -3.28 3.29 19.17
CA TYR A 159 -1.82 3.45 19.12
C TYR A 159 -1.08 2.26 19.72
N GLU A 160 -1.79 1.34 20.34
CA GLU A 160 -1.27 0.09 20.90
C GLU A 160 -2.19 -1.06 20.50
N GLY A 161 -1.63 -2.11 19.88
CA GLY A 161 -2.40 -3.24 19.41
C GLY A 161 -1.68 -4.04 18.34
N TYR A 162 -2.45 -4.80 17.60
CA TYR A 162 -1.98 -5.65 16.53
C TYR A 162 -2.56 -5.21 15.20
N GLY A 163 -1.78 -5.34 14.11
CA GLY A 163 -2.19 -4.90 12.79
C GLY A 163 -1.98 -5.96 11.71
N ILE A 164 -2.98 -6.16 10.87
CA ILE A 164 -2.86 -6.88 9.61
C ILE A 164 -3.23 -5.92 8.48
N ASN A 165 -2.27 -5.58 7.64
CA ASN A 165 -2.54 -4.91 6.38
C ASN A 165 -2.79 -5.97 5.32
N GLY A 166 -3.92 -5.87 4.62
CA GLY A 166 -4.44 -6.93 3.73
C GLY A 166 -3.93 -6.90 2.31
N GLU A 167 -2.85 -6.17 2.05
CA GLU A 167 -2.20 -6.13 0.75
C GLU A 167 -1.85 -7.52 0.22
N PRO A 168 -1.87 -7.71 -1.13
CA PRO A 168 -1.62 -9.01 -1.73
C PRO A 168 -0.23 -9.52 -1.35
N SER A 169 -0.20 -10.68 -0.71
CA SER A 169 1.03 -11.34 -0.27
C SER A 169 1.11 -12.80 -0.70
N ASN A 170 0.15 -13.24 -1.53
CA ASN A 170 -0.02 -14.65 -1.89
C ASN A 170 -0.13 -15.55 -0.64
N MET A 171 -0.86 -15.07 0.37
CA MET A 171 -1.06 -15.73 1.66
C MET A 171 0.24 -15.99 2.46
N LYS A 172 1.32 -15.24 2.19
CA LYS A 172 2.53 -15.25 3.00
C LYS A 172 2.49 -14.11 4.01
N VAL A 173 3.07 -14.31 5.17
CA VAL A 173 3.18 -13.28 6.20
C VAL A 173 4.47 -12.49 5.99
N TYR A 174 4.36 -11.22 5.65
CA TYR A 174 5.51 -10.33 5.50
C TYR A 174 5.59 -9.36 6.67
N TYR A 175 6.76 -9.24 7.28
CA TYR A 175 7.05 -8.33 8.39
C TYR A 175 8.00 -7.19 8.02
N ALA A 176 8.47 -7.14 6.78
CA ALA A 176 9.38 -6.11 6.30
C ALA A 176 9.15 -5.80 4.82
N HIS A 177 9.21 -4.51 4.47
CA HIS A 177 9.28 -4.02 3.09
C HIS A 177 9.94 -2.63 3.05
N GLY A 178 10.39 -2.20 1.88
CA GLY A 178 10.96 -0.88 1.67
C GLY A 178 9.93 0.25 1.77
N GLY A 179 10.45 1.48 1.80
CA GLY A 179 9.66 2.68 1.58
C GLY A 179 9.87 3.24 0.17
N ALA A 180 9.26 4.39 -0.11
CA ALA A 180 9.41 5.11 -1.36
C ALA A 180 9.48 6.62 -1.14
N VAL A 181 10.40 7.29 -1.83
CA VAL A 181 10.47 8.74 -1.87
C VAL A 181 10.54 9.20 -3.32
N LYS A 182 9.47 9.86 -3.78
CA LYS A 182 9.40 10.41 -5.13
C LYS A 182 9.91 11.83 -5.13
N PHE A 183 10.66 12.21 -6.17
CA PHE A 183 11.26 13.52 -6.27
C PHE A 183 11.15 14.10 -7.69
N ARG A 184 11.24 15.43 -7.76
CA ARG A 184 11.48 16.18 -8.97
C ARG A 184 12.72 17.05 -8.78
N ILE A 185 13.61 17.05 -9.78
CA ILE A 185 14.71 18.01 -9.89
C ILE A 185 14.43 18.89 -11.09
N THR A 186 14.35 20.18 -10.89
CA THR A 186 14.25 21.18 -11.95
C THR A 186 15.61 21.85 -12.13
N VAL A 187 16.10 21.86 -13.37
CA VAL A 187 17.33 22.54 -13.77
C VAL A 187 16.96 23.74 -14.60
N ARG A 188 17.50 24.91 -14.26
CA ARG A 188 17.33 26.16 -15.00
C ARG A 188 18.69 26.65 -15.53
N GLY A 189 18.73 26.95 -16.81
CA GLY A 189 19.87 27.51 -17.52
C GLY A 189 19.45 28.78 -18.27
N GLN A 190 20.05 29.03 -19.43
CA GLN A 190 19.80 30.22 -20.24
C GLN A 190 19.65 29.82 -21.72
N ALA A 191 18.57 30.28 -22.36
CA ALA A 191 18.37 30.05 -23.79
C ALA A 191 19.38 30.85 -24.63
N ALA A 192 19.83 30.23 -25.72
CA ALA A 192 20.59 30.91 -26.77
C ALA A 192 20.27 30.27 -28.12
N HIS A 193 20.48 30.98 -29.21
CA HIS A 193 20.38 30.40 -30.54
C HIS A 193 21.55 29.44 -30.82
N VAL A 194 21.32 28.39 -31.56
CA VAL A 194 22.36 27.37 -31.86
C VAL A 194 23.61 27.93 -32.56
N SER A 195 23.51 29.09 -33.25
CA SER A 195 24.66 29.77 -33.86
C SER A 195 25.54 30.52 -32.83
N ARG A 196 25.12 30.63 -31.57
CA ARG A 196 25.80 31.30 -30.47
C ARG A 196 25.61 30.53 -29.18
N ILE A 197 26.01 29.25 -29.19
CA ILE A 197 25.83 28.35 -28.04
C ILE A 197 26.51 28.88 -26.79
N GLU A 198 27.64 29.60 -26.94
CA GLU A 198 28.42 30.19 -25.89
C GLU A 198 27.67 31.25 -25.07
N ASP A 199 26.60 31.85 -25.60
CA ASP A 199 25.75 32.79 -24.88
C ASP A 199 24.69 32.12 -24.02
N GLY A 200 24.54 30.78 -24.12
CA GLY A 200 23.58 29.99 -23.41
C GLY A 200 24.15 29.17 -22.24
N VAL A 201 23.25 28.64 -21.42
CA VAL A 201 23.56 27.63 -20.37
C VAL A 201 22.61 26.47 -20.54
N ASP A 202 23.13 25.31 -20.89
CA ASP A 202 22.32 24.15 -21.31
C ASP A 202 21.82 23.34 -20.11
N ALA A 203 20.57 23.58 -19.75
CA ALA A 203 19.88 22.84 -18.68
C ALA A 203 19.65 21.36 -19.05
N LEU A 204 19.46 21.02 -20.34
CA LEU A 204 19.26 19.65 -20.76
C LEU A 204 20.53 18.82 -20.59
N GLN A 205 21.69 19.37 -20.99
CA GLN A 205 22.97 18.71 -20.78
C GLN A 205 23.22 18.48 -19.27
N ALA A 206 22.93 19.46 -18.43
CA ALA A 206 23.07 19.34 -16.98
C ALA A 206 22.13 18.25 -16.43
N ALA A 207 20.89 18.19 -16.91
CA ALA A 207 19.93 17.16 -16.50
C ALA A 207 20.36 15.75 -16.96
N VAL A 208 20.89 15.58 -18.18
CA VAL A 208 21.44 14.31 -18.66
C VAL A 208 22.62 13.85 -17.78
N THR A 209 23.49 14.77 -17.38
CA THR A 209 24.59 14.47 -16.44
C THR A 209 24.05 13.96 -15.11
N LEU A 210 23.06 14.63 -14.53
CA LEU A 210 22.40 14.19 -13.29
C LEU A 210 21.69 12.85 -13.46
N TYR A 211 20.99 12.60 -14.57
CA TYR A 211 20.36 11.33 -14.86
C TYR A 211 21.36 10.16 -14.76
N GLN A 212 22.52 10.32 -15.39
CA GLN A 212 23.59 9.30 -15.35
C GLN A 212 24.14 9.09 -13.93
N LYS A 213 24.34 10.17 -13.19
CA LYS A 213 24.89 10.12 -11.82
C LYS A 213 23.88 9.51 -10.84
N LEU A 214 22.60 9.88 -10.95
CA LEU A 214 21.52 9.28 -10.15
C LEU A 214 21.40 7.78 -10.39
N GLY A 215 21.50 7.33 -11.65
CA GLY A 215 21.46 5.89 -11.99
C GLY A 215 22.59 5.05 -11.38
N SER A 216 23.69 5.69 -10.96
CA SER A 216 24.85 5.03 -10.34
C SER A 216 25.03 5.37 -8.86
N MET A 217 24.16 6.23 -8.28
CA MET A 217 24.29 6.60 -6.88
C MET A 217 23.88 5.45 -5.95
N THR A 218 24.52 5.40 -4.79
CA THR A 218 24.10 4.56 -3.67
C THR A 218 23.53 5.48 -2.58
N PRO A 219 22.19 5.49 -2.38
CA PRO A 219 21.60 6.32 -1.35
C PRO A 219 22.09 5.95 0.05
N THR A 220 22.13 6.94 0.94
CA THR A 220 22.55 6.77 2.33
C THR A 220 21.46 6.06 3.14
N GLY A 221 21.76 4.85 3.60
CA GLY A 221 20.88 4.07 4.45
C GLY A 221 21.67 2.94 5.12
N LYS A 222 21.23 2.56 6.32
CA LYS A 222 21.83 1.41 7.00
C LYS A 222 21.29 0.13 6.38
N ARG A 223 22.12 -0.54 5.58
CA ARG A 223 21.76 -1.83 4.99
C ARG A 223 21.33 -2.83 6.06
N ILE A 224 20.24 -3.50 5.80
CA ILE A 224 19.68 -4.54 6.67
C ILE A 224 19.54 -5.85 5.89
N GLU A 225 19.78 -6.96 6.59
CA GLU A 225 19.75 -8.29 5.98
C GLU A 225 18.38 -8.65 5.40
N ASP A 226 17.32 -8.14 6.02
CA ASP A 226 15.94 -8.42 5.61
C ASP A 226 15.54 -7.76 4.29
N LEU A 227 16.27 -6.70 3.85
CA LEU A 227 16.02 -5.95 2.62
C LEU A 227 17.33 -5.74 1.83
N PRO A 228 17.94 -6.84 1.32
CA PRO A 228 19.31 -6.78 0.75
C PRO A 228 19.41 -5.96 -0.54
N ASP A 229 18.33 -5.85 -1.31
CA ASP A 229 18.29 -5.17 -2.61
C ASP A 229 18.00 -3.66 -2.52
N LEU A 230 17.77 -3.15 -1.30
CA LEU A 230 17.50 -1.74 -1.06
C LEU A 230 18.74 -1.03 -0.48
N PRO A 231 18.84 0.28 -0.65
CA PRO A 231 17.97 1.18 -1.42
C PRO A 231 18.28 1.17 -2.92
N THR A 232 17.30 1.55 -3.75
CA THR A 232 17.46 1.69 -5.19
C THR A 232 16.98 3.06 -5.69
N VAL A 233 17.53 3.52 -6.82
CA VAL A 233 17.16 4.78 -7.47
C VAL A 233 16.70 4.52 -8.89
N PHE A 234 15.61 5.14 -9.26
CA PHE A 234 15.11 5.11 -10.63
C PHE A 234 14.66 6.51 -11.06
N VAL A 235 15.09 6.95 -12.24
CA VAL A 235 14.60 8.17 -12.89
C VAL A 235 13.75 7.76 -14.08
N GLY A 236 12.44 7.93 -13.94
CA GLY A 236 11.47 7.47 -14.93
C GLY A 236 11.14 8.50 -16.01
N VAL A 237 11.41 9.78 -15.75
CA VAL A 237 11.09 10.88 -16.69
C VAL A 237 12.24 11.86 -16.74
N LEU A 238 12.64 12.23 -17.96
CA LEU A 238 13.53 13.35 -18.25
C LEU A 238 12.89 14.17 -19.38
N ASN A 239 12.55 15.40 -19.10
CA ASN A 239 12.00 16.37 -20.05
C ASN A 239 12.92 17.58 -20.13
N GLY A 240 13.12 18.16 -21.35
CA GLY A 240 13.94 19.36 -21.47
C GLY A 240 13.95 19.94 -22.87
N GLY A 241 14.24 21.22 -22.94
CA GLY A 241 14.27 21.97 -24.18
C GLY A 241 12.89 22.24 -24.77
N PHE A 242 12.84 22.99 -25.88
CA PHE A 242 11.60 23.31 -26.60
C PHE A 242 11.79 23.38 -28.12
N ALA A 243 13.03 23.52 -28.61
CA ALA A 243 13.33 23.59 -30.04
C ALA A 243 14.76 23.12 -30.33
N ALA A 244 14.95 22.41 -31.44
CA ALA A 244 16.27 21.88 -31.85
C ALA A 244 17.32 22.98 -32.15
N GLY A 245 16.90 24.18 -32.48
CA GLY A 245 17.78 25.32 -32.77
C GLY A 245 18.10 26.21 -31.57
N CYS A 246 17.82 25.75 -30.35
CA CYS A 246 18.01 26.53 -29.12
C CYS A 246 18.73 25.72 -28.04
N VAL A 247 19.61 26.38 -27.28
CA VAL A 247 20.12 25.88 -26.00
C VAL A 247 18.95 25.78 -25.04
N ALA A 248 18.80 24.65 -24.38
CA ALA A 248 17.67 24.36 -23.50
C ALA A 248 17.72 25.19 -22.22
N PRO A 249 16.73 26.10 -21.95
CA PRO A 249 16.75 26.92 -20.74
C PRO A 249 16.23 26.20 -19.52
N THR A 250 15.51 25.06 -19.69
CA THR A 250 14.97 24.28 -18.58
C THR A 250 14.96 22.79 -18.89
N ALA A 251 15.15 21.99 -17.85
CA ALA A 251 14.93 20.55 -17.88
C ALA A 251 14.42 20.07 -16.52
N GLU A 252 13.69 18.94 -16.53
CA GLU A 252 13.15 18.32 -15.32
C GLU A 252 13.39 16.81 -15.33
N LEU A 253 13.77 16.29 -14.17
CA LEU A 253 13.86 14.86 -13.90
C LEU A 253 12.82 14.50 -12.83
N TYR A 254 12.14 13.37 -13.05
CA TYR A 254 11.24 12.78 -12.05
C TYR A 254 11.75 11.40 -11.71
N GLY A 255 11.96 11.14 -10.43
CA GLY A 255 12.50 9.89 -9.97
C GLY A 255 11.84 9.37 -8.70
N ASP A 256 12.18 8.13 -8.39
CA ASP A 256 11.72 7.37 -7.25
C ASP A 256 12.93 6.69 -6.59
N ILE A 257 13.09 6.89 -5.29
CA ILE A 257 14.05 6.15 -4.48
C ILE A 257 13.29 5.19 -3.61
N ARG A 258 13.52 3.89 -3.83
CA ARG A 258 13.03 2.87 -2.91
C ARG A 258 13.97 2.80 -1.73
N THR A 259 13.41 3.03 -0.54
CA THR A 259 14.18 3.33 0.65
C THR A 259 14.22 2.17 1.63
N LEU A 260 15.23 2.14 2.47
CA LEU A 260 15.21 1.35 3.70
C LEU A 260 14.28 2.01 4.75
N PRO A 261 13.78 1.26 5.74
CA PRO A 261 12.86 1.79 6.76
C PRO A 261 13.40 2.97 7.60
N ASP A 262 14.71 3.09 7.75
CA ASP A 262 15.38 4.18 8.47
C ASP A 262 15.56 5.45 7.63
N MET A 263 15.36 5.37 6.32
CA MET A 263 15.46 6.51 5.41
C MET A 263 14.15 7.32 5.41
N ASN A 264 14.27 8.61 5.14
CA ASN A 264 13.14 9.54 5.11
C ASN A 264 13.37 10.68 4.10
N ARG A 265 12.38 11.60 4.00
CA ARG A 265 12.47 12.76 3.09
C ARG A 265 13.75 13.56 3.23
N LYS A 266 14.28 13.73 4.48
CA LYS A 266 15.48 14.53 4.73
C LYS A 266 16.73 13.81 4.25
N THR A 267 16.84 12.50 4.53
CA THR A 267 17.96 11.68 4.07
C THR A 267 18.06 11.72 2.55
N VAL A 268 16.94 11.43 1.86
CA VAL A 268 16.87 11.45 0.40
C VAL A 268 17.17 12.83 -0.18
N TYR A 269 16.61 13.90 0.42
CA TYR A 269 16.93 15.26 -0.01
C TYR A 269 18.41 15.58 0.09
N SER A 270 19.07 15.17 1.18
CA SER A 270 20.51 15.36 1.38
C SER A 270 21.32 14.60 0.34
N ASP A 271 20.96 13.37 0.03
CA ASP A 271 21.66 12.56 -0.98
C ASP A 271 21.53 13.21 -2.38
N LEU A 272 20.33 13.66 -2.74
CA LEU A 272 20.08 14.36 -4.01
C LEU A 272 20.84 15.70 -4.08
N ALA A 273 20.88 16.45 -2.99
CA ALA A 273 21.61 17.72 -2.92
C ALA A 273 23.12 17.48 -3.09
N GLN A 274 23.66 16.46 -2.45
CA GLN A 274 25.07 16.08 -2.60
C GLN A 274 25.42 15.73 -4.05
N ILE A 275 24.62 14.88 -4.72
CA ILE A 275 24.83 14.53 -6.12
C ILE A 275 24.80 15.76 -7.03
N ILE A 276 23.88 16.70 -6.78
CA ILE A 276 23.81 17.95 -7.52
C ILE A 276 25.08 18.77 -7.28
N ASP A 277 25.49 18.96 -6.03
CA ASP A 277 26.65 19.79 -5.68
C ASP A 277 27.96 19.26 -6.28
N GLU A 278 28.13 17.94 -6.33
CA GLU A 278 29.29 17.28 -6.93
C GLU A 278 29.30 17.36 -8.48
N ASN A 279 28.16 17.63 -9.12
CA ASN A 279 28.00 17.57 -10.57
C ASN A 279 27.36 18.85 -11.17
N ARG A 280 27.50 19.99 -10.46
CA ARG A 280 26.98 21.28 -10.96
C ARG A 280 27.60 21.68 -12.28
N VAL A 281 26.74 22.08 -13.22
CA VAL A 281 27.16 22.78 -14.43
C VAL A 281 27.14 24.28 -14.13
N PRO A 282 28.25 25.01 -14.37
CA PRO A 282 28.33 26.46 -14.14
C PRO A 282 27.18 27.21 -14.87
N GLY A 283 26.54 28.13 -14.15
CA GLY A 283 25.42 28.92 -14.67
C GLY A 283 24.05 28.24 -14.58
N CYS A 284 23.97 26.94 -14.23
CA CYS A 284 22.71 26.29 -13.94
C CYS A 284 22.27 26.46 -12.49
N GLU A 285 20.97 26.69 -12.30
CA GLU A 285 20.28 26.64 -11.01
C GLU A 285 19.54 25.31 -10.86
N TYR A 286 19.46 24.78 -9.63
CA TYR A 286 18.83 23.50 -9.34
C TYR A 286 17.85 23.61 -8.20
N GLU A 287 16.68 23.02 -8.38
CA GLU A 287 15.63 22.94 -7.37
C GLU A 287 15.23 21.49 -7.16
N ILE A 288 15.24 21.03 -5.89
CA ILE A 288 14.77 19.69 -5.50
C ILE A 288 13.42 19.83 -4.82
N LYS A 289 12.43 19.06 -5.29
CA LYS A 289 11.13 18.91 -4.64
C LYS A 289 10.86 17.44 -4.36
N ILE A 290 10.70 17.08 -3.08
CA ILE A 290 10.17 15.77 -2.71
C ILE A 290 8.64 15.82 -2.88
N THR A 291 8.12 15.03 -3.81
CA THR A 291 6.70 15.05 -4.21
C THR A 291 5.86 14.06 -3.40
N ALA A 292 6.44 12.93 -2.99
CA ALA A 292 5.78 11.95 -2.11
C ALA A 292 6.82 11.24 -1.24
N ALA A 293 6.38 10.73 -0.09
CA ALA A 293 7.19 9.88 0.78
C ALA A 293 6.30 8.91 1.57
N GLN A 294 6.61 7.64 1.46
CA GLN A 294 5.98 6.54 2.19
C GLN A 294 7.05 5.77 2.95
N LYS A 295 6.72 5.33 4.17
CA LYS A 295 7.67 4.64 5.06
C LYS A 295 7.85 3.18 4.63
N GLY A 296 8.99 2.59 5.03
CA GLY A 296 9.17 1.15 5.01
C GLY A 296 8.67 0.50 6.30
N LEU A 297 8.31 -0.77 6.22
CA LEU A 297 7.94 -1.62 7.36
C LEU A 297 9.17 -2.42 7.80
N LEU A 298 9.39 -2.51 9.11
CA LEU A 298 10.37 -3.41 9.71
C LEU A 298 9.86 -3.93 11.05
N GLY A 299 9.25 -5.11 11.03
CA GLY A 299 8.84 -5.86 12.21
C GLY A 299 9.89 -6.89 12.67
N LYS A 300 9.44 -7.88 13.42
CA LYS A 300 10.26 -8.98 13.93
C LYS A 300 9.63 -10.32 13.55
N PRO A 301 10.42 -11.29 13.06
CA PRO A 301 9.88 -12.59 12.63
C PRO A 301 9.28 -13.43 13.77
N GLN A 302 9.61 -13.13 15.02
CA GLN A 302 9.07 -13.82 16.22
C GLN A 302 8.09 -12.91 16.99
N SER A 303 7.42 -12.01 16.32
CA SER A 303 6.44 -11.12 16.94
C SER A 303 5.17 -11.88 17.36
N THR A 304 4.42 -11.30 18.29
CA THR A 304 3.20 -11.91 18.84
C THR A 304 2.15 -12.12 17.77
N ILE A 305 1.97 -11.12 16.89
CA ILE A 305 1.01 -11.21 15.79
C ILE A 305 1.35 -12.34 14.80
N ILE A 306 2.63 -12.56 14.50
CA ILE A 306 3.07 -13.65 13.61
C ILE A 306 2.78 -15.01 14.24
N THR A 307 3.04 -15.16 15.55
CA THR A 307 2.73 -16.39 16.28
C THR A 307 1.23 -16.69 16.27
N ALA A 308 0.39 -15.69 16.48
CA ALA A 308 -1.05 -15.81 16.43
C ALA A 308 -1.56 -16.17 15.02
N ILE A 309 -1.02 -15.56 14.00
CA ILE A 309 -1.34 -15.88 12.60
C ILE A 309 -0.92 -17.30 12.25
N ASP A 310 0.25 -17.76 12.67
CA ASP A 310 0.66 -19.17 12.45
C ASP A 310 -0.31 -20.15 13.11
N GLY A 311 -0.79 -19.85 14.32
CA GLY A 311 -1.85 -20.60 14.99
C GLY A 311 -3.15 -20.63 14.19
N ALA A 312 -3.56 -19.47 13.66
CA ALA A 312 -4.74 -19.35 12.80
C ALA A 312 -4.59 -20.16 11.49
N PHE A 313 -3.44 -20.08 10.83
CA PHE A 313 -3.15 -20.90 9.63
C PHE A 313 -3.28 -22.40 9.91
N ARG A 314 -2.74 -22.89 11.03
CA ARG A 314 -2.86 -24.31 11.42
C ARG A 314 -4.31 -24.74 11.61
N LYS A 315 -5.16 -23.87 12.16
CA LYS A 315 -6.59 -24.16 12.35
C LYS A 315 -7.39 -24.11 11.05
N VAL A 316 -7.06 -23.19 10.15
CA VAL A 316 -7.77 -23.01 8.88
C VAL A 316 -7.25 -23.92 7.77
N ARG A 317 -5.94 -24.02 7.61
CA ARG A 317 -5.29 -24.73 6.48
C ARG A 317 -4.63 -26.06 6.87
N ASN A 318 -4.62 -26.43 8.15
CA ASN A 318 -3.86 -27.58 8.70
C ASN A 318 -2.35 -27.52 8.41
N GLN A 319 -1.81 -26.31 8.19
CA GLN A 319 -0.38 -26.05 7.97
C GLN A 319 0.00 -24.71 8.58
N GLY A 320 1.28 -24.54 8.92
CA GLY A 320 1.79 -23.27 9.43
C GLY A 320 1.87 -22.19 8.35
N ALA A 321 1.94 -20.96 8.80
CA ALA A 321 2.13 -19.81 7.91
C ALA A 321 3.53 -19.80 7.28
N GLU A 322 3.64 -19.43 6.01
CA GLU A 322 4.92 -19.09 5.41
C GLU A 322 5.29 -17.64 5.81
N ILE A 323 6.34 -17.52 6.62
CA ILE A 323 6.81 -16.22 7.11
C ILE A 323 7.98 -15.78 6.25
N SER A 324 7.89 -14.59 5.68
CA SER A 324 8.91 -14.05 4.80
C SER A 324 9.39 -12.69 5.27
N LYS A 325 10.65 -12.37 4.97
CA LYS A 325 11.32 -11.13 5.36
C LYS A 325 10.75 -9.92 4.64
N ALA A 326 10.50 -10.06 3.34
CA ALA A 326 10.09 -8.96 2.48
C ALA A 326 9.09 -9.42 1.42
N LEU A 327 8.33 -8.48 0.90
CA LEU A 327 7.50 -8.69 -0.29
C LEU A 327 8.37 -9.12 -1.48
N PRO A 328 7.81 -9.83 -2.49
CA PRO A 328 8.59 -10.39 -3.60
C PRO A 328 9.47 -9.38 -4.33
N THR A 329 9.08 -8.11 -4.35
CA THR A 329 9.84 -7.03 -4.98
C THR A 329 10.66 -6.20 -4.00
N GLN A 330 10.54 -6.43 -2.68
CA GLN A 330 11.11 -5.63 -1.57
C GLN A 330 10.83 -4.11 -1.62
N ALA A 331 10.60 -3.59 -2.81
CA ALA A 331 10.35 -2.20 -3.12
C ALA A 331 8.87 -1.80 -3.04
N PHE A 332 8.03 -2.68 -2.53
CA PHE A 332 6.62 -2.45 -2.34
C PHE A 332 6.38 -1.54 -1.13
N VAL A 333 5.27 -0.82 -1.13
CA VAL A 333 4.88 0.05 0.00
C VAL A 333 3.45 -0.27 0.38
N THR A 334 3.18 -0.38 1.68
CA THR A 334 1.85 -0.63 2.20
C THR A 334 1.50 0.31 3.35
N ASP A 335 0.22 0.51 3.63
CA ASP A 335 -0.25 1.26 4.80
C ASP A 335 0.17 0.59 6.13
N GLY A 336 0.56 -0.68 6.09
CA GLY A 336 1.12 -1.40 7.22
C GLY A 336 2.33 -0.72 7.85
N ALA A 337 3.12 0.02 7.06
CA ALA A 337 4.24 0.81 7.60
C ALA A 337 3.77 2.01 8.44
N ASP A 338 2.68 2.67 8.04
CA ASP A 338 2.10 3.75 8.83
C ASP A 338 1.41 3.20 10.09
N MET A 339 0.73 2.03 10.01
CA MET A 339 0.19 1.31 11.18
C MET A 339 1.29 0.98 12.20
N ALA A 340 2.41 0.42 11.74
CA ALA A 340 3.56 0.11 12.61
C ALA A 340 4.17 1.37 13.24
N ALA A 341 4.27 2.46 12.47
CA ALA A 341 4.77 3.74 12.96
C ALA A 341 3.83 4.39 13.99
N ALA A 342 2.54 4.07 13.97
CA ALA A 342 1.56 4.50 14.96
C ALA A 342 1.56 3.64 16.23
N GLY A 343 2.31 2.53 16.27
CA GLY A 343 2.46 1.69 17.47
C GLY A 343 1.82 0.30 17.39
N LEU A 344 1.18 -0.05 16.28
CA LEU A 344 0.63 -1.38 16.08
C LEU A 344 1.74 -2.39 15.72
N GLU A 345 1.76 -3.55 16.35
CA GLU A 345 2.59 -4.68 15.91
C GLU A 345 1.99 -5.23 14.60
N THR A 346 2.60 -4.87 13.46
CA THR A 346 1.96 -4.98 12.15
C THR A 346 2.68 -5.94 11.22
N VAL A 347 1.89 -6.66 10.42
CA VAL A 347 2.35 -7.50 9.30
C VAL A 347 1.49 -7.22 8.06
N VAL A 348 2.01 -7.64 6.89
CA VAL A 348 1.25 -7.69 5.63
C VAL A 348 0.84 -9.13 5.39
N LEU A 349 -0.45 -9.35 5.21
CA LEU A 349 -1.03 -10.65 4.89
C LEU A 349 -2.33 -10.46 4.13
N GLY A 350 -2.37 -10.88 2.87
CA GLY A 350 -3.58 -10.86 2.07
C GLY A 350 -3.56 -11.88 0.96
N PRO A 351 -4.74 -12.19 0.42
CA PRO A 351 -4.88 -13.02 -0.77
C PRO A 351 -4.49 -12.23 -2.01
N GLY A 352 -4.17 -12.92 -3.10
CA GLY A 352 -3.75 -12.29 -4.35
C GLY A 352 -2.25 -12.06 -4.46
N ASP A 353 -1.84 -11.65 -5.63
CA ASP A 353 -0.46 -11.30 -5.94
C ASP A 353 -0.38 -9.93 -6.65
N TRP A 354 0.85 -9.39 -6.76
CA TRP A 354 1.15 -8.09 -7.32
C TRP A 354 1.18 -8.10 -8.87
N LYS A 355 0.07 -8.45 -9.51
CA LYS A 355 -0.04 -8.40 -10.97
C LYS A 355 -1.02 -7.34 -11.42
N TYR A 356 -0.51 -6.18 -11.75
CA TYR A 356 -1.26 -5.15 -12.48
C TYR A 356 -1.29 -5.51 -13.97
N ALA A 357 -2.20 -6.36 -14.35
CA ALA A 357 -2.34 -6.78 -15.73
C ALA A 357 -3.82 -6.98 -16.08
N PRO A 358 -4.20 -6.84 -17.34
CA PRO A 358 -5.52 -7.28 -17.77
C PRO A 358 -5.74 -8.75 -17.38
N ASP A 359 -6.99 -9.09 -17.05
CA ASP A 359 -7.38 -10.39 -16.54
C ASP A 359 -6.69 -10.79 -15.22
N GLU A 360 -6.40 -9.79 -14.36
CA GLU A 360 -5.97 -10.07 -13.00
C GLU A 360 -7.07 -10.82 -12.23
N PHE A 361 -6.65 -11.66 -11.32
CA PHE A 361 -7.56 -12.51 -10.55
C PHE A 361 -7.07 -12.78 -9.14
N ILE A 362 -7.99 -13.24 -8.31
CA ILE A 362 -7.70 -13.77 -6.97
C ILE A 362 -8.20 -15.22 -6.85
N SER A 363 -7.52 -16.06 -6.07
CA SER A 363 -8.05 -17.37 -5.69
C SER A 363 -9.21 -17.20 -4.71
N ILE A 364 -10.38 -17.76 -5.03
CA ILE A 364 -11.55 -17.75 -4.15
C ILE A 364 -11.25 -18.52 -2.86
N THR A 365 -10.49 -19.60 -2.96
CA THR A 365 -10.06 -20.39 -1.80
C THR A 365 -9.15 -19.56 -0.89
N ASP A 366 -8.15 -18.86 -1.45
CA ASP A 366 -7.25 -18.02 -0.65
C ASP A 366 -7.98 -16.82 -0.03
N MET A 367 -8.91 -16.21 -0.77
CA MET A 367 -9.74 -15.12 -0.25
C MET A 367 -10.61 -15.57 0.93
N HIS A 368 -11.23 -16.73 0.83
CA HIS A 368 -12.04 -17.30 1.91
C HIS A 368 -11.18 -17.70 3.12
N ASP A 369 -10.06 -18.36 2.89
CA ASP A 369 -9.14 -18.73 3.96
C ASP A 369 -8.54 -17.49 4.64
N ALA A 370 -8.24 -16.40 3.89
CA ALA A 370 -7.79 -15.13 4.47
C ALA A 370 -8.81 -14.58 5.46
N ALA A 371 -10.09 -14.53 5.08
CA ALA A 371 -11.15 -14.05 5.96
C ALA A 371 -11.24 -14.88 7.25
N LEU A 372 -11.15 -16.20 7.15
CA LEU A 372 -11.14 -17.10 8.32
C LEU A 372 -9.89 -16.92 9.17
N ILE A 373 -8.72 -16.72 8.57
CA ILE A 373 -7.46 -16.51 9.28
C ILE A 373 -7.50 -15.17 10.03
N TYR A 374 -8.00 -14.10 9.43
CA TYR A 374 -8.16 -12.81 10.11
C TYR A 374 -9.05 -12.95 11.36
N LEU A 375 -10.20 -13.61 11.22
CA LEU A 375 -11.11 -13.87 12.35
C LEU A 375 -10.42 -14.71 13.43
N GLN A 376 -9.79 -15.83 13.02
CA GLN A 376 -9.13 -16.74 13.97
C GLN A 376 -7.95 -16.08 14.68
N THR A 377 -7.23 -15.17 14.02
CA THR A 377 -6.11 -14.44 14.65
C THR A 377 -6.56 -13.66 15.88
N ALA A 378 -7.78 -13.08 15.88
CA ALA A 378 -8.32 -12.39 17.05
C ALA A 378 -8.43 -13.31 18.29
N TYR A 379 -8.64 -14.61 18.08
CA TYR A 379 -8.71 -15.63 19.15
C TYR A 379 -7.33 -16.21 19.53
N GLU A 380 -6.37 -16.21 18.60
CA GLU A 380 -5.01 -16.74 18.85
C GLU A 380 -4.10 -15.74 19.59
N LEU A 381 -4.39 -14.46 19.50
CA LEU A 381 -3.62 -13.45 20.22
C LEU A 381 -3.74 -13.65 21.72
N PRO A 382 -2.63 -13.54 22.49
CA PRO A 382 -2.65 -13.76 23.93
C PRO A 382 -3.56 -12.76 24.64
N LEU A 383 -4.21 -13.21 25.70
CA LEU A 383 -4.94 -12.34 26.62
C LEU A 383 -3.92 -11.68 27.58
N ARG A 384 -4.15 -10.42 27.92
CA ARG A 384 -3.43 -9.68 28.97
C ARG A 384 -3.85 -10.11 30.36
#